data_5bd0d64417500b7898dbdff42975cfea
#
_entry.id   5bd0d64417500b7898dbdff42975cfea
#
_cell.length_a   1.000
_cell.length_b   1.000
_cell.length_c   1.000
_cell.angle_alpha   90.00
_cell.angle_beta   90.00
_cell.angle_gamma   90.00
#
_symmetry.space_group_name_H-M   'P 1'
#
loop_
_entity.id
_entity.type
_entity.pdbx_description
1 polymer ?
#
loop_
_entity_poly.entity_id
_entity_poly.type
_entity_poly.pdbx_seq_one_letter_code
_entity_poly.pdbx_strand_id
1 'polypeptide(L)'
;MSAVLGMIVEKERAIKNFKAVPYYKISNKVTVPGGTITGNWKITDDSKYKDSPLLYEEKGFREETDARKMISGLSAQVTVKTFSKKPIKKNAPLLFNLAELQSECSKLFKIGPDKTLEIAQSLYEKKLTTYPRTDARVLTTAMAGEVDKNIKGLTGYSTVSSFASAILDNHWYKGIAKTKYIDDSKVTDHYAIIPTGDTSALSSLKTEEANVYELIVKRFLSIFYPPAVYEQVCI
;
A
#
# COMPACT_ATOMS: atom_id res chain seq x y z
N MET A 1 -6.66 20.05 27.70
CA MET A 1 -7.06 19.65 26.34
C MET A 1 -6.20 18.45 25.93
N SER A 2 -6.78 17.37 25.40
CA SER A 2 -5.99 16.21 24.97
C SER A 2 -5.10 16.64 23.79
N ALA A 3 -3.87 16.10 23.70
CA ALA A 3 -2.93 16.38 22.62
C ALA A 3 -3.56 16.10 21.23
N VAL A 4 -4.34 15.02 21.12
CA VAL A 4 -5.06 14.68 19.88
C VAL A 4 -6.07 15.76 19.48
N LEU A 5 -6.83 16.29 20.43
CA LEU A 5 -7.77 17.37 20.16
C LEU A 5 -7.03 18.65 19.70
N GLY A 6 -5.86 18.95 20.28
CA GLY A 6 -4.99 20.03 19.82
C GLY A 6 -4.59 19.89 18.36
N MET A 7 -4.12 18.69 17.95
CA MET A 7 -3.76 18.40 16.56
C MET A 7 -4.95 18.53 15.60
N ILE A 8 -6.13 18.09 15.99
CA ILE A 8 -7.36 18.22 15.18
C ILE A 8 -7.70 19.70 14.98
N VAL A 9 -7.69 20.49 16.07
CA VAL A 9 -7.99 21.94 16.00
C VAL A 9 -6.99 22.69 15.13
N GLU A 10 -5.69 22.37 15.24
CA GLU A 10 -4.66 22.96 14.37
C GLU A 10 -4.90 22.60 12.89
N LYS A 11 -5.24 21.34 12.61
CA LYS A 11 -5.55 20.90 11.24
C LYS A 11 -6.79 21.59 10.68
N GLU A 12 -7.84 21.71 11.47
CA GLU A 12 -9.06 22.44 11.10
C GLU A 12 -8.77 23.94 10.81
N ARG A 13 -7.94 24.58 11.64
CA ARG A 13 -7.51 25.98 11.41
C ARG A 13 -6.71 26.09 10.11
N ALA A 14 -5.79 25.16 9.85
CA ALA A 14 -5.02 25.13 8.62
C ALA A 14 -5.92 24.96 7.38
N ILE A 15 -6.95 24.11 7.46
CA ILE A 15 -7.94 23.93 6.38
C ILE A 15 -8.76 25.21 6.17
N LYS A 16 -9.27 25.82 7.24
CA LYS A 16 -10.07 27.06 7.14
C LYS A 16 -9.28 28.25 6.59
N ASN A 17 -7.98 28.32 6.92
CA ASN A 17 -7.09 29.39 6.49
C ASN A 17 -6.37 29.08 5.17
N PHE A 18 -6.63 27.92 4.58
CA PHE A 18 -5.96 27.50 3.34
C PHE A 18 -6.33 28.44 2.20
N LYS A 19 -5.32 29.02 1.59
CA LYS A 19 -5.43 29.79 0.35
C LYS A 19 -4.79 28.99 -0.78
N ALA A 20 -5.56 28.66 -1.79
CA ALA A 20 -5.04 28.01 -2.98
C ALA A 20 -4.09 28.96 -3.72
N VAL A 21 -2.87 28.51 -3.96
CA VAL A 21 -1.88 29.21 -4.78
C VAL A 21 -1.73 28.43 -6.08
N PRO A 22 -2.13 29.01 -7.23
CA PRO A 22 -1.93 28.36 -8.52
C PRO A 22 -0.44 28.31 -8.84
N TYR A 23 0.01 27.25 -9.51
CA TYR A 23 1.33 27.15 -10.09
C TYR A 23 1.28 26.30 -11.36
N TYR A 24 2.22 26.53 -12.28
CA TYR A 24 2.19 25.98 -13.61
C TYR A 24 3.30 24.96 -13.80
N LYS A 25 2.92 23.68 -14.04
CA LYS A 25 3.84 22.59 -14.35
C LYS A 25 4.02 22.46 -15.84
N ILE A 26 5.24 22.14 -16.26
CA ILE A 26 5.54 21.85 -17.66
C ILE A 26 5.65 20.32 -17.79
N SER A 27 4.92 19.80 -18.76
CA SER A 27 5.03 18.40 -19.19
C SER A 27 5.21 18.36 -20.71
N ASN A 28 5.85 17.33 -21.19
CA ASN A 28 5.99 17.07 -22.63
C ASN A 28 5.33 15.74 -23.01
N LYS A 29 4.95 15.64 -24.26
CA LYS A 29 4.56 14.38 -24.91
C LYS A 29 5.49 14.19 -26.10
N VAL A 30 6.22 13.09 -26.08
CA VAL A 30 7.17 12.73 -27.13
C VAL A 30 6.64 11.51 -27.87
N THR A 31 6.44 11.63 -29.17
CA THR A 31 6.06 10.50 -30.02
C THR A 31 7.30 9.69 -30.35
N VAL A 32 7.24 8.39 -30.11
CA VAL A 32 8.30 7.44 -30.42
C VAL A 32 7.72 6.27 -31.21
N PRO A 33 8.55 5.49 -31.93
CA PRO A 33 8.05 4.26 -32.54
C PRO A 33 7.36 3.37 -31.50
N GLY A 34 6.07 3.07 -31.71
CA GLY A 34 5.27 2.23 -30.82
C GLY A 34 4.47 2.97 -29.75
N GLY A 35 4.52 4.32 -29.65
CA GLY A 35 3.69 5.03 -28.69
C GLY A 35 4.10 6.45 -28.36
N THR A 36 3.61 6.91 -27.20
CA THR A 36 3.88 8.25 -26.67
C THR A 36 4.44 8.16 -25.26
N ILE A 37 5.51 8.89 -25.00
CA ILE A 37 6.10 9.04 -23.66
C ILE A 37 5.68 10.41 -23.13
N THR A 38 5.19 10.45 -21.89
CA THR A 38 4.90 11.71 -21.20
C THR A 38 5.96 11.93 -20.12
N GLY A 39 6.65 13.06 -20.20
CA GLY A 39 7.63 13.48 -19.21
C GLY A 39 7.19 14.74 -18.48
N ASN A 40 7.66 14.92 -17.25
CA ASN A 40 7.50 16.17 -16.52
C ASN A 40 8.85 16.85 -16.41
N TRP A 41 8.87 18.16 -16.64
CA TRP A 41 10.06 18.95 -16.39
C TRP A 41 10.47 18.83 -14.91
N LYS A 42 11.75 18.62 -14.68
CA LYS A 42 12.36 18.59 -13.35
C LYS A 42 13.46 19.62 -13.26
N ILE A 43 13.54 20.26 -12.11
CA ILE A 43 14.65 21.13 -11.75
C ILE A 43 15.78 20.22 -11.25
N THR A 44 16.94 20.32 -11.89
CA THR A 44 18.17 19.63 -11.51
C THR A 44 19.13 20.61 -10.84
N ASP A 45 20.17 20.11 -10.17
CA ASP A 45 21.13 20.96 -9.45
C ASP A 45 21.87 21.95 -10.36
N ASP A 46 22.05 21.59 -11.61
CA ASP A 46 22.67 22.40 -12.68
C ASP A 46 21.64 23.26 -13.45
N SER A 47 20.37 23.23 -13.07
CA SER A 47 19.34 24.02 -13.75
C SER A 47 19.47 25.50 -13.41
N LYS A 48 19.38 26.38 -14.44
CA LYS A 48 19.28 27.83 -14.24
C LYS A 48 18.04 28.27 -13.43
N TYR A 49 17.12 27.39 -13.21
CA TYR A 49 15.90 27.63 -12.43
C TYR A 49 15.99 27.10 -11.00
N LYS A 50 17.11 26.49 -10.58
CA LYS A 50 17.31 26.11 -9.20
C LYS A 50 17.28 27.36 -8.31
N ASP A 51 16.53 27.27 -7.21
CA ASP A 51 16.33 28.36 -6.25
C ASP A 51 15.78 29.66 -6.84
N SER A 52 15.18 29.59 -8.04
CA SER A 52 14.65 30.73 -8.74
C SER A 52 13.39 31.28 -8.07
N PRO A 53 13.26 32.61 -7.86
CA PRO A 53 12.04 33.23 -7.32
C PRO A 53 10.82 33.07 -8.25
N LEU A 54 11.03 32.71 -9.50
CA LEU A 54 9.96 32.44 -10.47
C LEU A 54 9.19 31.14 -10.15
N LEU A 55 9.75 30.30 -9.27
CA LEU A 55 9.17 28.99 -8.94
C LEU A 55 8.40 29.03 -7.61
N TYR A 56 7.38 28.21 -7.54
CA TYR A 56 6.68 27.88 -6.32
C TYR A 56 7.23 26.56 -5.75
N GLU A 57 8.07 26.63 -4.72
CA GLU A 57 8.65 25.47 -4.02
C GLU A 57 9.22 24.39 -4.97
N GLU A 58 9.89 24.78 -6.04
CA GLU A 58 10.40 23.86 -7.07
C GLU A 58 9.33 22.97 -7.73
N LYS A 59 8.06 23.24 -7.51
CA LYS A 59 6.95 22.46 -8.05
C LYS A 59 6.53 22.88 -9.45
N GLY A 60 6.80 24.12 -9.80
CA GLY A 60 6.42 24.74 -11.08
C GLY A 60 6.53 26.25 -11.04
N PHE A 61 6.21 26.91 -12.13
CA PHE A 61 6.27 28.36 -12.22
C PHE A 61 5.11 29.03 -11.44
N ARG A 62 5.36 30.18 -10.83
CA ARG A 62 4.35 31.00 -10.18
C ARG A 62 3.38 31.61 -11.19
N GLU A 63 3.93 32.05 -12.34
CA GLU A 63 3.18 32.72 -13.39
C GLU A 63 3.18 31.91 -14.67
N GLU A 64 2.05 31.90 -15.37
CA GLU A 64 1.88 31.20 -16.64
C GLU A 64 2.80 31.75 -17.72
N THR A 65 3.02 33.07 -17.71
CA THR A 65 3.89 33.78 -18.66
C THR A 65 5.32 33.27 -18.62
N ASP A 66 5.86 32.98 -17.43
CA ASP A 66 7.21 32.44 -17.27
C ASP A 66 7.31 30.98 -17.74
N ALA A 67 6.27 30.19 -17.45
CA ALA A 67 6.18 28.82 -17.99
C ALA A 67 6.13 28.83 -19.52
N ARG A 68 5.33 29.69 -20.14
CA ARG A 68 5.24 29.84 -21.61
C ARG A 68 6.55 30.34 -22.21
N LYS A 69 7.22 31.30 -21.57
CA LYS A 69 8.53 31.77 -21.99
C LYS A 69 9.58 30.67 -21.98
N MET A 70 9.55 29.79 -20.98
CA MET A 70 10.43 28.61 -20.98
C MET A 70 10.10 27.70 -22.16
N ILE A 71 8.84 27.38 -22.39
CA ILE A 71 8.40 26.49 -23.48
C ILE A 71 8.83 27.04 -24.82
N SER A 72 8.68 28.34 -25.07
CA SER A 72 9.10 28.96 -26.36
C SER A 72 10.60 28.88 -26.66
N GLY A 73 11.41 28.67 -25.63
CA GLY A 73 12.87 28.45 -25.79
C GLY A 73 13.27 26.98 -25.94
N LEU A 74 12.33 26.05 -25.97
CA LEU A 74 12.62 24.61 -26.10
C LEU A 74 12.62 24.20 -27.59
N SER A 75 13.51 23.25 -27.92
CA SER A 75 13.48 22.59 -29.23
C SER A 75 12.27 21.68 -29.39
N ALA A 76 11.75 21.56 -30.59
CA ALA A 76 10.75 20.57 -30.95
C ALA A 76 11.27 19.13 -30.93
N GLN A 77 12.59 18.96 -30.92
CA GLN A 77 13.25 17.66 -30.82
C GLN A 77 13.88 17.47 -29.45
N VAL A 78 13.73 16.26 -28.91
CA VAL A 78 14.36 15.85 -27.65
C VAL A 78 15.36 14.73 -27.91
N THR A 79 16.46 14.74 -27.17
CA THR A 79 17.47 13.69 -27.22
C THR A 79 17.47 12.94 -25.90
N VAL A 80 17.39 11.62 -25.98
CA VAL A 80 17.55 10.75 -24.80
C VAL A 80 19.01 10.80 -24.36
N LYS A 81 19.29 11.38 -23.20
CA LYS A 81 20.64 11.42 -22.63
C LYS A 81 21.02 10.13 -21.91
N THR A 82 20.07 9.56 -21.20
CA THR A 82 20.30 8.34 -20.43
C THR A 82 19.13 7.41 -20.59
N PHE A 83 19.43 6.12 -20.64
CA PHE A 83 18.43 5.06 -20.64
C PHE A 83 18.90 3.99 -19.66
N SER A 84 18.01 3.59 -18.76
CA SER A 84 18.30 2.45 -17.88
C SER A 84 17.05 1.60 -17.68
N LYS A 85 17.28 0.31 -17.55
CA LYS A 85 16.25 -0.71 -17.38
C LYS A 85 16.66 -1.59 -16.20
N LYS A 86 15.85 -1.62 -15.16
CA LYS A 86 16.18 -2.37 -13.94
C LYS A 86 14.97 -3.18 -13.46
N PRO A 87 15.14 -4.47 -13.13
CA PRO A 87 14.09 -5.22 -12.46
C PRO A 87 13.94 -4.72 -11.01
N ILE A 88 12.71 -4.40 -10.62
CA ILE A 88 12.36 -4.05 -9.25
C ILE A 88 11.50 -5.16 -8.67
N LYS A 89 11.95 -5.72 -7.55
CA LYS A 89 11.17 -6.69 -6.78
C LYS A 89 10.35 -5.97 -5.71
N LYS A 90 9.05 -6.21 -5.70
CA LYS A 90 8.12 -5.65 -4.71
C LYS A 90 7.51 -6.78 -3.88
N ASN A 91 7.92 -6.87 -2.63
CA ASN A 91 7.33 -7.82 -1.68
C ASN A 91 5.93 -7.39 -1.27
N ALA A 92 5.11 -8.34 -0.83
CA ALA A 92 3.83 -8.06 -0.20
C ALA A 92 3.99 -7.11 1.00
N PRO A 93 2.97 -6.30 1.31
CA PRO A 93 2.97 -5.48 2.52
C PRO A 93 2.97 -6.36 3.78
N LEU A 94 3.24 -5.77 4.94
CA LEU A 94 3.10 -6.46 6.22
C LEU A 94 1.63 -6.85 6.46
N LEU A 95 1.42 -7.77 7.37
CA LEU A 95 0.09 -8.21 7.80
C LEU A 95 -0.70 -7.06 8.44
N PHE A 96 -1.96 -7.30 8.72
CA PHE A 96 -2.83 -6.33 9.36
C PHE A 96 -2.67 -6.31 10.88
N ASN A 97 -2.51 -5.11 11.42
CA ASN A 97 -2.99 -4.76 12.75
C ASN A 97 -4.38 -4.10 12.63
N LEU A 98 -4.97 -3.71 13.75
CA LEU A 98 -6.30 -3.09 13.75
C LEU A 98 -6.32 -1.79 12.92
N ALA A 99 -5.38 -0.89 13.14
CA ALA A 99 -5.36 0.42 12.48
C ALA A 99 -5.22 0.32 10.95
N GLU A 100 -4.35 -0.57 10.48
CA GLU A 100 -4.17 -0.81 9.05
C GLU A 100 -5.42 -1.46 8.42
N LEU A 101 -6.04 -2.42 9.14
CA LEU A 101 -7.30 -3.03 8.69
C LEU A 101 -8.40 -1.98 8.55
N GLN A 102 -8.56 -1.11 9.55
CA GLN A 102 -9.52 -0.01 9.52
C GLN A 102 -9.28 0.94 8.34
N SER A 103 -8.01 1.30 8.09
CA SER A 103 -7.63 2.14 6.96
C SER A 103 -8.00 1.51 5.62
N GLU A 104 -7.69 0.23 5.43
CA GLU A 104 -8.00 -0.46 4.17
C GLU A 104 -9.51 -0.70 3.99
N CYS A 105 -10.25 -1.04 5.04
CA CYS A 105 -11.71 -1.16 5.01
C CYS A 105 -12.38 0.16 4.65
N SER A 106 -11.89 1.27 5.19
CA SER A 106 -12.38 2.60 4.84
C SER A 106 -12.14 2.94 3.36
N LYS A 107 -10.95 2.62 2.84
CA LYS A 107 -10.62 2.88 1.43
C LYS A 107 -11.44 2.02 0.46
N LEU A 108 -11.54 0.71 0.72
CA LEU A 108 -12.12 -0.25 -0.22
C LEU A 108 -13.63 -0.37 -0.10
N PHE A 109 -14.15 -0.38 1.13
CA PHE A 109 -15.55 -0.70 1.41
C PHE A 109 -16.34 0.47 1.99
N LYS A 110 -15.68 1.62 2.27
CA LYS A 110 -16.29 2.79 2.92
C LYS A 110 -16.85 2.48 4.31
N ILE A 111 -16.25 1.50 5.00
CA ILE A 111 -16.62 1.10 6.36
C ILE A 111 -15.81 1.94 7.35
N GLY A 112 -16.48 2.53 8.34
CA GLY A 112 -15.83 3.31 9.39
C GLY A 112 -15.01 2.46 10.38
N PRO A 113 -14.09 3.08 11.15
CA PRO A 113 -13.21 2.35 12.08
C PRO A 113 -13.95 1.53 13.13
N ASP A 114 -15.00 2.07 13.74
CA ASP A 114 -15.78 1.37 14.79
C ASP A 114 -16.48 0.13 14.21
N LYS A 115 -17.07 0.27 13.01
CA LYS A 115 -17.72 -0.84 12.33
C LYS A 115 -16.72 -1.91 11.90
N THR A 116 -15.51 -1.51 11.46
CA THR A 116 -14.44 -2.45 11.14
C THR A 116 -14.02 -3.26 12.38
N LEU A 117 -13.90 -2.61 13.53
CA LEU A 117 -13.58 -3.30 14.79
C LEU A 117 -14.69 -4.28 15.18
N GLU A 118 -15.94 -3.88 15.08
CA GLU A 118 -17.10 -4.73 15.35
C GLU A 118 -17.11 -6.01 14.49
N ILE A 119 -16.84 -5.84 13.18
CA ILE A 119 -16.71 -6.95 12.23
C ILE A 119 -15.53 -7.84 12.60
N ALA A 120 -14.35 -7.26 12.84
CA ALA A 120 -13.16 -8.03 13.19
C ALA A 120 -13.34 -8.81 14.51
N GLN A 121 -14.04 -8.23 15.48
CA GLN A 121 -14.41 -8.91 16.71
C GLN A 121 -15.36 -10.09 16.45
N SER A 122 -16.38 -9.91 15.62
CA SER A 122 -17.29 -10.98 15.20
C SER A 122 -16.55 -12.13 14.50
N LEU A 123 -15.60 -11.82 13.61
CA LEU A 123 -14.78 -12.83 12.93
C LEU A 123 -13.91 -13.62 13.91
N TYR A 124 -13.37 -12.97 14.92
CA TYR A 124 -12.61 -13.62 15.99
C TYR A 124 -13.52 -14.55 16.84
N GLU A 125 -14.68 -14.09 17.26
CA GLU A 125 -15.66 -14.88 18.03
C GLU A 125 -16.15 -16.11 17.26
N LYS A 126 -16.26 -15.98 15.92
CA LYS A 126 -16.53 -17.10 15.00
C LYS A 126 -15.31 -17.99 14.75
N LYS A 127 -14.18 -17.74 15.41
CA LYS A 127 -12.91 -18.47 15.27
C LYS A 127 -12.30 -18.43 13.86
N LEU A 128 -12.68 -17.48 13.03
CA LEU A 128 -12.18 -17.33 11.66
C LEU A 128 -10.85 -16.57 11.61
N THR A 129 -10.61 -15.66 12.56
CA THR A 129 -9.38 -14.86 12.62
C THR A 129 -8.79 -14.86 14.04
N THR A 130 -7.55 -14.42 14.15
CA THR A 130 -6.88 -14.14 15.43
C THR A 130 -7.43 -12.86 16.06
N TYR A 131 -7.02 -12.59 17.31
CA TYR A 131 -7.53 -11.47 18.10
C TYR A 131 -7.28 -10.12 17.39
N PRO A 132 -8.33 -9.28 17.23
CA PRO A 132 -8.22 -8.11 16.36
C PRO A 132 -7.56 -6.89 17.00
N ARG A 133 -7.52 -6.78 18.34
CA ARG A 133 -6.94 -5.62 19.03
C ARG A 133 -5.44 -5.83 19.21
N THR A 134 -4.69 -5.69 18.14
CA THR A 134 -3.24 -5.82 18.13
C THR A 134 -2.60 -4.67 17.35
N ASP A 135 -1.43 -4.24 17.79
CA ASP A 135 -0.59 -3.28 17.09
C ASP A 135 0.46 -3.98 16.20
N ALA A 136 0.66 -5.29 16.37
CA ALA A 136 1.62 -6.05 15.62
C ALA A 136 1.16 -6.29 14.18
N ARG A 137 2.12 -6.19 13.26
CA ARG A 137 1.94 -6.45 11.81
C ARG A 137 2.77 -7.62 11.33
N VAL A 138 3.30 -8.40 12.25
CA VAL A 138 4.18 -9.54 12.02
C VAL A 138 3.71 -10.73 12.85
N LEU A 139 4.24 -11.90 12.56
CA LEU A 139 4.01 -13.13 13.32
C LEU A 139 5.23 -13.43 14.20
N THR A 140 5.04 -14.32 15.16
CA THR A 140 6.13 -14.86 16.00
C THR A 140 6.82 -16.03 15.29
N THR A 141 8.03 -16.37 15.75
CA THR A 141 8.76 -17.57 15.31
C THR A 141 7.96 -18.84 15.56
N ALA A 142 7.22 -18.92 16.67
CA ALA A 142 6.33 -20.04 16.95
C ALA A 142 5.25 -20.18 15.88
N MET A 143 4.61 -19.07 15.49
CA MET A 143 3.58 -19.07 14.43
C MET A 143 4.15 -19.45 13.07
N ALA A 144 5.41 -19.11 12.78
CA ALA A 144 6.05 -19.52 11.52
C ALA A 144 6.08 -21.04 11.32
N GLY A 145 6.09 -21.81 12.43
CA GLY A 145 5.99 -23.28 12.40
C GLY A 145 4.58 -23.83 12.19
N GLU A 146 3.55 -22.97 12.28
CA GLU A 146 2.14 -23.40 12.26
C GLU A 146 1.38 -22.87 11.02
N VAL A 147 1.97 -21.95 10.24
CA VAL A 147 1.29 -21.29 9.11
C VAL A 147 0.78 -22.25 8.04
N ASP A 148 1.41 -23.40 7.88
CA ASP A 148 0.99 -24.43 6.92
C ASP A 148 -0.41 -24.98 7.27
N LYS A 149 -0.75 -25.13 8.55
CA LYS A 149 -2.07 -25.55 9.02
C LYS A 149 -3.13 -24.51 8.66
N ASN A 150 -2.82 -23.20 8.87
CA ASN A 150 -3.72 -22.12 8.51
C ASN A 150 -3.96 -22.11 6.99
N ILE A 151 -2.89 -22.22 6.18
CA ILE A 151 -2.98 -22.26 4.72
C ILE A 151 -3.78 -23.50 4.25
N LYS A 152 -3.52 -24.66 4.84
CA LYS A 152 -4.23 -25.91 4.53
C LYS A 152 -5.73 -25.79 4.79
N GLY A 153 -6.12 -25.18 5.91
CA GLY A 153 -7.54 -24.92 6.19
C GLY A 153 -8.22 -24.05 5.13
N LEU A 154 -7.51 -23.08 4.59
CA LEU A 154 -8.02 -22.17 3.56
C LEU A 154 -8.24 -22.82 2.19
N THR A 155 -7.73 -24.02 1.95
CA THR A 155 -8.04 -24.78 0.71
C THR A 155 -9.54 -25.13 0.60
N GLY A 156 -10.26 -25.17 1.73
CA GLY A 156 -11.71 -25.32 1.77
C GLY A 156 -12.51 -24.06 1.43
N TYR A 157 -11.87 -22.89 1.35
CA TYR A 157 -12.53 -21.62 1.01
C TYR A 157 -12.41 -21.35 -0.50
N SER A 158 -13.49 -21.57 -1.24
CA SER A 158 -13.50 -21.55 -2.71
C SER A 158 -12.87 -20.28 -3.33
N THR A 159 -13.11 -19.11 -2.74
CA THR A 159 -12.58 -17.82 -3.22
C THR A 159 -11.06 -17.77 -3.27
N VAL A 160 -10.36 -18.49 -2.40
CA VAL A 160 -8.90 -18.44 -2.25
C VAL A 160 -8.23 -19.81 -2.36
N SER A 161 -9.01 -20.87 -2.55
CA SER A 161 -8.54 -22.25 -2.59
C SER A 161 -7.35 -22.46 -3.52
N SER A 162 -7.42 -21.94 -4.75
CA SER A 162 -6.33 -22.05 -5.73
C SER A 162 -5.04 -21.39 -5.26
N PHE A 163 -5.16 -20.24 -4.59
CA PHE A 163 -4.00 -19.54 -4.04
C PHE A 163 -3.37 -20.30 -2.87
N ALA A 164 -4.19 -20.83 -1.97
CA ALA A 164 -3.73 -21.61 -0.84
C ALA A 164 -3.05 -22.92 -1.31
N SER A 165 -3.64 -23.63 -2.27
CA SER A 165 -3.07 -24.82 -2.87
C SER A 165 -1.73 -24.55 -3.54
N ALA A 166 -1.63 -23.48 -4.33
CA ALA A 166 -0.36 -23.11 -4.97
C ALA A 166 0.76 -22.85 -3.97
N ILE A 167 0.47 -22.25 -2.80
CA ILE A 167 1.47 -22.03 -1.75
C ILE A 167 1.96 -23.38 -1.17
N LEU A 168 1.03 -24.31 -0.94
CA LEU A 168 1.36 -25.64 -0.39
C LEU A 168 2.15 -26.48 -1.38
N ASP A 169 1.70 -26.55 -2.62
CA ASP A 169 2.31 -27.36 -3.69
C ASP A 169 3.74 -26.90 -3.99
N ASN A 170 3.96 -25.59 -4.01
CA ASN A 170 5.29 -25.02 -4.23
C ASN A 170 6.10 -24.86 -2.93
N HIS A 171 5.58 -25.24 -1.79
CA HIS A 171 6.22 -25.10 -0.48
C HIS A 171 6.69 -23.68 -0.16
N TRP A 172 6.03 -22.65 -0.67
CA TRP A 172 6.44 -21.26 -0.46
C TRP A 172 6.34 -20.77 0.99
N TYR A 173 5.62 -21.48 1.85
CA TYR A 173 5.58 -21.23 3.29
C TYR A 173 6.88 -21.61 4.00
N LYS A 174 7.68 -22.53 3.41
CA LYS A 174 8.98 -22.90 3.98
C LYS A 174 9.94 -21.71 3.89
N GLY A 175 10.58 -21.40 5.00
CA GLY A 175 11.52 -20.26 5.08
C GLY A 175 10.89 -18.93 5.45
N ILE A 176 9.58 -18.87 5.71
CA ILE A 176 8.90 -17.64 6.16
C ILE A 176 9.55 -17.05 7.42
N ALA A 177 10.09 -17.89 8.31
CA ALA A 177 10.79 -17.48 9.53
C ALA A 177 11.99 -16.55 9.29
N LYS A 178 12.58 -16.57 8.09
CA LYS A 178 13.72 -15.73 7.71
C LYS A 178 13.32 -14.44 6.99
N THR A 179 12.04 -14.10 6.99
CA THR A 179 11.52 -12.95 6.27
C THR A 179 11.13 -11.83 7.22
N LYS A 180 10.88 -10.63 6.66
CA LYS A 180 10.38 -9.46 7.41
C LYS A 180 9.01 -9.66 8.07
N TYR A 181 8.32 -10.76 7.80
CA TYR A 181 6.99 -11.06 8.33
C TYR A 181 7.04 -11.78 9.68
N ILE A 182 8.20 -12.21 10.11
CA ILE A 182 8.43 -12.85 11.41
C ILE A 182 9.40 -11.98 12.22
N ASP A 183 8.95 -11.55 13.40
CA ASP A 183 9.77 -10.71 14.28
C ASP A 183 9.18 -10.71 15.69
N ASP A 184 9.71 -11.55 16.56
CA ASP A 184 9.24 -11.68 17.94
C ASP A 184 9.38 -10.35 18.74
N SER A 185 10.34 -9.51 18.40
CA SER A 185 10.56 -8.22 19.08
C SER A 185 9.46 -7.18 18.84
N LYS A 186 8.65 -7.38 17.79
CA LYS A 186 7.53 -6.52 17.41
C LYS A 186 6.17 -7.09 17.79
N VAL A 187 6.15 -8.15 18.56
CA VAL A 187 4.93 -8.76 19.10
C VAL A 187 4.97 -8.64 20.61
N THR A 188 4.02 -7.91 21.18
CA THR A 188 3.86 -7.78 22.65
C THR A 188 2.93 -8.88 23.15
N ASP A 189 1.63 -8.66 23.10
CA ASP A 189 0.62 -9.60 23.60
C ASP A 189 0.03 -10.48 22.51
N HIS A 190 -0.19 -9.90 21.32
CA HIS A 190 -0.83 -10.56 20.18
C HIS A 190 -0.07 -10.23 18.89
N TYR A 191 0.13 -11.24 18.04
CA TYR A 191 0.64 -11.05 16.68
C TYR A 191 -0.44 -10.51 15.73
N ALA A 192 -0.09 -10.29 14.49
CA ALA A 192 -0.96 -9.72 13.46
C ALA A 192 -2.29 -10.48 13.29
N ILE A 193 -3.29 -9.79 12.74
CA ILE A 193 -4.59 -10.37 12.39
C ILE A 193 -4.41 -11.27 11.18
N ILE A 194 -4.63 -12.57 11.36
CA ILE A 194 -4.55 -13.59 10.31
C ILE A 194 -5.75 -14.56 10.39
N PRO A 195 -6.08 -15.28 9.31
CA PRO A 195 -7.06 -16.36 9.37
C PRO A 195 -6.51 -17.54 10.18
N THR A 196 -7.39 -18.21 10.92
CA THR A 196 -7.06 -19.42 11.69
C THR A 196 -6.94 -20.67 10.82
N GLY A 197 -7.54 -20.65 9.63
CA GLY A 197 -7.74 -21.82 8.78
C GLY A 197 -9.06 -22.55 9.03
N ASP A 198 -9.80 -22.20 10.07
CA ASP A 198 -11.18 -22.68 10.24
C ASP A 198 -12.10 -22.02 9.20
N THR A 199 -12.90 -22.81 8.52
CA THR A 199 -13.84 -22.35 7.49
C THR A 199 -15.29 -22.70 7.83
N SER A 200 -15.53 -23.29 9.00
CA SER A 200 -16.85 -23.80 9.40
C SER A 200 -17.94 -22.73 9.47
N ALA A 201 -17.59 -21.53 9.87
CA ALA A 201 -18.53 -20.42 10.03
C ALA A 201 -18.66 -19.52 8.77
N LEU A 202 -18.00 -19.82 7.66
CA LEU A 202 -18.01 -18.97 6.46
C LEU A 202 -19.42 -18.76 5.88
N SER A 203 -20.26 -19.79 5.89
CA SER A 203 -21.63 -19.71 5.39
C SER A 203 -22.55 -18.81 6.20
N SER A 204 -22.17 -18.47 7.43
CA SER A 204 -22.92 -17.60 8.33
C SER A 204 -22.53 -16.12 8.22
N LEU A 205 -21.54 -15.79 7.40
CA LEU A 205 -21.04 -14.43 7.28
C LEU A 205 -22.01 -13.53 6.49
N LYS A 206 -22.24 -12.34 7.04
CA LYS A 206 -22.87 -11.26 6.29
C LYS A 206 -21.90 -10.73 5.22
N THR A 207 -22.42 -10.06 4.20
CA THR A 207 -21.62 -9.54 3.09
C THR A 207 -20.41 -8.70 3.54
N GLU A 208 -20.60 -7.79 4.50
CA GLU A 208 -19.51 -6.96 5.03
C GLU A 208 -18.46 -7.80 5.78
N GLU A 209 -18.90 -8.78 6.57
CA GLU A 209 -17.99 -9.69 7.28
C GLU A 209 -17.19 -10.54 6.29
N ALA A 210 -17.83 -11.04 5.24
CA ALA A 210 -17.18 -11.81 4.19
C ALA A 210 -16.12 -10.97 3.45
N ASN A 211 -16.42 -9.72 3.11
CA ASN A 211 -15.49 -8.81 2.47
C ASN A 211 -14.25 -8.53 3.34
N VAL A 212 -14.45 -8.27 4.63
CA VAL A 212 -13.35 -8.02 5.57
C VAL A 212 -12.53 -9.29 5.79
N TYR A 213 -13.17 -10.44 5.93
CA TYR A 213 -12.48 -11.72 6.06
C TYR A 213 -11.61 -12.02 4.82
N GLU A 214 -12.18 -11.86 3.63
CA GLU A 214 -11.45 -12.07 2.38
C GLU A 214 -10.24 -11.13 2.25
N LEU A 215 -10.37 -9.88 2.69
CA LEU A 215 -9.26 -8.92 2.73
C LEU A 215 -8.12 -9.42 3.64
N ILE A 216 -8.46 -9.91 4.83
CA ILE A 216 -7.49 -10.48 5.78
C ILE A 216 -6.81 -11.72 5.18
N VAL A 217 -7.59 -12.64 4.61
CA VAL A 217 -7.07 -13.87 3.99
C VAL A 217 -6.15 -13.55 2.83
N LYS A 218 -6.54 -12.67 1.93
CA LYS A 218 -5.70 -12.27 0.79
C LYS A 218 -4.38 -11.63 1.23
N ARG A 219 -4.40 -10.79 2.27
CA ARG A 219 -3.19 -10.20 2.85
C ARG A 219 -2.29 -11.30 3.46
N PHE A 220 -2.86 -12.25 4.18
CA PHE A 220 -2.13 -13.36 4.76
C PHE A 220 -1.49 -14.25 3.70
N LEU A 221 -2.24 -14.69 2.70
CA LEU A 221 -1.70 -15.52 1.63
C LEU A 221 -0.62 -14.80 0.81
N SER A 222 -0.75 -13.49 0.62
CA SER A 222 0.19 -12.71 -0.19
C SER A 222 1.63 -12.73 0.32
N ILE A 223 1.87 -12.91 1.63
CA ILE A 223 3.23 -12.90 2.19
C ILE A 223 4.06 -14.13 1.80
N PHE A 224 3.41 -15.20 1.37
CA PHE A 224 4.07 -16.45 0.95
C PHE A 224 4.43 -16.46 -0.54
N TYR A 225 3.79 -15.60 -1.34
CA TYR A 225 4.09 -15.52 -2.76
C TYR A 225 5.45 -14.87 -3.04
N PRO A 226 6.12 -15.29 -4.12
CA PRO A 226 7.31 -14.61 -4.59
C PRO A 226 7.03 -13.11 -4.82
N PRO A 227 8.05 -12.24 -4.67
CA PRO A 227 7.89 -10.82 -4.95
C PRO A 227 7.40 -10.58 -6.38
N ALA A 228 6.48 -9.63 -6.56
CA ALA A 228 6.14 -9.14 -7.88
C ALA A 228 7.36 -8.48 -8.52
N VAL A 229 7.66 -8.84 -9.76
CA VAL A 229 8.79 -8.29 -10.51
C VAL A 229 8.26 -7.26 -11.50
N TYR A 230 8.72 -6.03 -11.36
CA TYR A 230 8.44 -4.92 -12.27
C TYR A 230 9.72 -4.57 -13.03
N GLU A 231 9.55 -4.10 -14.23
CA GLU A 231 10.63 -3.52 -14.99
C GLU A 231 10.53 -2.00 -14.94
N GLN A 232 11.48 -1.36 -14.25
CA GLN A 232 11.57 0.10 -14.22
C GLN A 232 12.43 0.56 -15.36
N VAL A 233 11.85 1.36 -16.23
CA VAL A 233 12.55 2.06 -17.29
C VAL A 233 12.67 3.52 -16.90
N CYS A 234 13.90 4.05 -16.94
CA CYS A 234 14.18 5.47 -16.75
C CYS A 234 14.82 6.00 -18.04
N ILE A 235 14.32 7.12 -18.49
CA ILE A 235 14.74 7.82 -19.69
C ILE A 235 15.11 9.25 -19.31
#